data_cec354c58f0381efa58564f51e453f70
#
_entry.id   cec354c58f0381efa58564f51e453f70
#
_cell.length_a   1.000
_cell.length_b   1.000
_cell.length_c   1.000
_cell.angle_alpha   90.00
_cell.angle_beta   90.00
_cell.angle_gamma   90.00
#
_symmetry.space_group_name_H-M   'P 1'
#
loop_
_entity.id
_entity.type
_entity.pdbx_description
1 polymer ?
#
loop_
_entity_poly.entity_id
_entity_poly.type
_entity_poly.pdbx_seq_one_letter_code
_entity_poly.pdbx_strand_id
1 'polypeptide(L)'
;MKIVIRIFSLLIMLLGLSSVAQAEVRIVIDEVMDSARPIAVVPFKWNGPGSAPADIAKIIADDLRNSGKFNPMEVSKMPQQPTSAAEVNPQLWSAQGIEAVIVGQVTPSNGGFDIAYQLVDTMGSAGSILSQNQYTVTQKWLRYGAHTVSDESFEKLTGIRGAFRTRIAYVVQKNGGSQPYEVRVADYDGFNQFIINKSSQPFMSPAWSPDGKKLAYVSFENKKAQIILQDLGSMARKVVASFPGHNGAPAFSPDGSRLAFASSKDGVLNIYVINLGSGQVSQLTSGAGNNTEPSWSPDGQSIVFTSDRGGSPQVYRMSATGGGVSLVGGRGSGQISADGNTLVMVDGSNSIVKQDLASGSSEVLSSTFLDESPSISPNGIMIIYSSTQGLGKVLQLVSADGRFKARLP
;
A
#
# COMPACT_ATOMS: atom_id res chain seq x y z
N MET A 1 -33.50 13.38 60.16
CA MET A 1 -34.07 13.24 58.82
C MET A 1 -33.34 14.04 57.69
N LYS A 2 -32.69 15.17 57.98
CA LYS A 2 -31.95 15.98 56.98
C LYS A 2 -30.52 15.48 56.61
N ILE A 3 -29.91 14.65 57.49
CA ILE A 3 -28.53 14.14 57.23
C ILE A 3 -28.55 12.89 56.35
N VAL A 4 -29.57 12.03 56.45
CA VAL A 4 -29.69 10.80 55.64
C VAL A 4 -29.97 11.13 54.18
N ILE A 5 -30.70 12.19 53.86
CA ILE A 5 -31.02 12.61 52.51
C ILE A 5 -29.76 13.16 51.76
N ARG A 6 -28.84 13.80 52.52
CA ARG A 6 -27.57 14.30 51.87
C ARG A 6 -26.58 13.20 51.55
N ILE A 7 -26.55 12.12 52.34
CA ILE A 7 -25.68 10.98 52.08
C ILE A 7 -26.19 10.17 50.86
N PHE A 8 -27.50 10.04 50.69
CA PHE A 8 -28.10 9.35 49.55
C PHE A 8 -27.93 10.12 48.22
N SER A 9 -28.00 11.46 48.26
CA SER A 9 -27.73 12.28 47.06
C SER A 9 -26.27 12.27 46.67
N LEU A 10 -25.33 12.13 47.62
CA LEU A 10 -23.90 12.03 47.31
C LEU A 10 -23.53 10.64 46.75
N LEU A 11 -24.23 9.57 47.18
CA LEU A 11 -24.01 8.21 46.70
C LEU A 11 -24.56 8.00 45.28
N ILE A 12 -25.64 8.69 44.90
CA ILE A 12 -26.21 8.66 43.53
C ILE A 12 -25.34 9.48 42.55
N MET A 13 -24.64 10.52 43.02
CA MET A 13 -23.74 11.32 42.22
C MET A 13 -22.38 10.63 41.93
N LEU A 14 -22.02 9.63 42.78
CA LEU A 14 -20.80 8.82 42.59
C LEU A 14 -21.01 7.59 41.67
N LEU A 15 -22.26 7.21 41.41
CA LEU A 15 -22.60 6.09 40.51
C LEU A 15 -22.80 6.49 39.04
N GLY A 16 -22.73 7.80 38.73
CA GLY A 16 -22.95 8.34 37.37
C GLY A 16 -21.70 8.56 36.55
N LEU A 17 -20.49 8.22 37.01
CA LEU A 17 -19.22 8.44 36.32
C LEU A 17 -18.44 7.14 36.07
N SER A 18 -19.12 6.04 35.80
CA SER A 18 -18.46 4.93 35.10
C SER A 18 -18.44 5.25 33.61
N SER A 19 -17.45 6.04 33.21
CA SER A 19 -17.01 5.99 31.82
C SER A 19 -16.63 4.54 31.53
N VAL A 20 -17.42 3.85 30.72
CA VAL A 20 -17.03 2.57 30.13
C VAL A 20 -15.84 2.92 29.23
N ALA A 21 -14.64 2.82 29.79
CA ALA A 21 -13.45 2.72 28.96
C ALA A 21 -13.62 1.43 28.16
N GLN A 22 -14.07 1.53 26.92
CA GLN A 22 -13.90 0.44 25.97
C GLN A 22 -12.40 0.26 25.82
N ALA A 23 -11.88 -0.76 26.47
CA ALA A 23 -10.53 -1.23 26.22
C ALA A 23 -10.53 -1.76 24.78
N GLU A 24 -9.96 -0.98 23.87
CA GLU A 24 -9.66 -1.43 22.54
C GLU A 24 -8.68 -2.60 22.66
N VAL A 25 -9.12 -3.81 22.34
CA VAL A 25 -8.25 -4.99 22.36
C VAL A 25 -7.28 -4.85 21.18
N ARG A 26 -6.05 -4.44 21.47
CA ARG A 26 -4.96 -4.38 20.50
C ARG A 26 -4.26 -5.72 20.50
N ILE A 27 -4.34 -6.40 19.37
CA ILE A 27 -3.52 -7.58 19.10
C ILE A 27 -2.26 -7.07 18.41
N VAL A 28 -1.13 -7.16 19.11
CA VAL A 28 0.20 -6.90 18.54
C VAL A 28 0.69 -8.22 17.99
N ILE A 29 0.81 -8.31 16.66
CA ILE A 29 1.39 -9.49 16.02
C ILE A 29 2.91 -9.29 15.99
N ASP A 30 3.58 -9.85 16.98
CA ASP A 30 5.05 -10.00 17.02
C ASP A 30 5.50 -11.38 16.49
N GLU A 31 4.60 -12.19 15.96
CA GLU A 31 4.92 -13.55 15.57
C GLU A 31 5.53 -13.65 14.18
N VAL A 32 6.75 -13.95 14.22
CA VAL A 32 7.66 -14.82 13.52
C VAL A 32 7.12 -15.51 12.25
N MET A 33 7.92 -15.39 11.21
CA MET A 33 7.90 -16.07 9.91
C MET A 33 7.62 -17.60 9.92
N ASP A 34 7.48 -18.24 11.08
CA ASP A 34 7.30 -19.70 11.22
C ASP A 34 6.01 -20.26 10.58
N SER A 35 5.04 -19.41 10.26
CA SER A 35 3.79 -19.84 9.60
C SER A 35 3.72 -19.49 8.12
N ALA A 36 4.74 -18.82 7.55
CA ALA A 36 4.81 -18.56 6.12
C ALA A 36 5.23 -19.85 5.39
N ARG A 37 4.56 -20.12 4.25
CA ARG A 37 4.76 -21.36 3.48
C ARG A 37 6.17 -21.47 2.92
N PRO A 38 6.92 -22.55 3.22
CA PRO A 38 8.26 -22.71 2.68
C PRO A 38 8.25 -22.95 1.18
N ILE A 39 9.05 -22.18 0.45
CA ILE A 39 9.19 -22.26 -1.01
C ILE A 39 10.66 -22.13 -1.39
N ALA A 40 11.06 -22.62 -2.55
CA ALA A 40 12.39 -22.36 -3.09
C ALA A 40 12.31 -21.63 -4.43
N VAL A 41 13.18 -20.64 -4.61
CA VAL A 41 13.43 -19.98 -5.88
C VAL A 41 14.88 -20.23 -6.24
N VAL A 42 15.12 -21.16 -7.15
CA VAL A 42 16.47 -21.61 -7.52
C VAL A 42 17.11 -20.53 -8.39
N PRO A 43 18.44 -20.27 -8.26
CA PRO A 43 19.12 -19.35 -9.16
C PRO A 43 18.87 -19.69 -10.62
N PHE A 44 18.42 -18.70 -11.40
CA PHE A 44 18.13 -18.91 -12.82
C PHE A 44 19.41 -19.08 -13.61
N LYS A 45 19.44 -20.07 -14.49
CA LYS A 45 20.58 -20.30 -15.37
C LYS A 45 20.74 -19.14 -16.34
N TRP A 46 21.95 -18.56 -16.39
CA TRP A 46 22.32 -17.59 -17.41
C TRP A 46 22.92 -18.29 -18.62
N ASN A 47 22.33 -18.10 -19.81
CA ASN A 47 22.77 -18.72 -21.07
C ASN A 47 23.55 -17.74 -21.98
N GLY A 48 24.03 -16.63 -21.44
CA GLY A 48 24.79 -15.63 -22.19
C GLY A 48 26.25 -15.54 -21.76
N PRO A 49 27.02 -14.66 -22.43
CA PRO A 49 28.40 -14.39 -22.05
C PRO A 49 28.46 -13.55 -20.76
N GLY A 50 29.53 -13.71 -19.99
CA GLY A 50 29.77 -12.92 -18.78
C GLY A 50 28.77 -13.22 -17.65
N SER A 51 28.49 -12.23 -16.83
CA SER A 51 27.52 -12.32 -15.73
C SER A 51 26.10 -11.98 -16.19
N ALA A 52 25.10 -12.56 -15.50
CA ALA A 52 23.70 -12.23 -15.74
C ALA A 52 23.43 -10.73 -15.47
N PRO A 53 22.58 -10.08 -16.29
CA PRO A 53 22.29 -8.64 -16.17
C PRO A 53 21.48 -8.29 -14.93
N ALA A 54 20.78 -9.27 -14.33
CA ALA A 54 20.06 -9.15 -13.07
C ALA A 54 19.88 -10.53 -12.43
N ASP A 55 19.79 -10.57 -11.10
CA ASP A 55 19.44 -11.77 -10.36
C ASP A 55 17.91 -11.93 -10.31
N ILE A 56 17.36 -12.57 -11.32
CA ILE A 56 15.92 -12.80 -11.46
C ILE A 56 15.37 -13.61 -10.30
N ALA A 57 16.07 -14.66 -9.87
CA ALA A 57 15.63 -15.51 -8.77
C ALA A 57 15.55 -14.75 -7.45
N LYS A 58 16.52 -13.87 -7.18
CA LYS A 58 16.49 -13.03 -5.98
C LYS A 58 15.29 -12.08 -5.98
N ILE A 59 14.98 -11.45 -7.10
CA ILE A 59 13.82 -10.56 -7.22
C ILE A 59 12.54 -11.33 -6.91
N ILE A 60 12.36 -12.52 -7.49
CA ILE A 60 11.20 -13.38 -7.26
C ILE A 60 11.11 -13.82 -5.79
N ALA A 61 12.23 -14.22 -5.19
CA ALA A 61 12.27 -14.61 -3.78
C ALA A 61 11.89 -13.45 -2.85
N ASP A 62 12.40 -12.25 -3.12
CA ASP A 62 12.09 -11.04 -2.36
C ASP A 62 10.60 -10.68 -2.49
N ASP A 63 10.02 -10.76 -3.70
CA ASP A 63 8.59 -10.54 -3.93
C ASP A 63 7.73 -11.48 -3.08
N LEU A 64 8.01 -12.78 -3.16
CA LEU A 64 7.24 -13.78 -2.41
C LEU A 64 7.37 -13.58 -0.89
N ARG A 65 8.55 -13.21 -0.41
CA ARG A 65 8.80 -12.86 1.00
C ARG A 65 8.03 -11.61 1.41
N ASN A 66 8.03 -10.56 0.58
CA ASN A 66 7.34 -9.30 0.84
C ASN A 66 5.83 -9.48 1.03
N SER A 67 5.25 -10.51 0.43
CA SER A 67 3.84 -10.86 0.61
C SER A 67 3.49 -11.35 2.03
N GLY A 68 4.47 -11.78 2.82
CA GLY A 68 4.29 -12.47 4.11
C GLY A 68 3.72 -13.89 3.99
N LYS A 69 3.34 -14.33 2.80
CA LYS A 69 2.73 -15.66 2.57
C LYS A 69 3.76 -16.77 2.40
N PHE A 70 4.97 -16.42 1.99
CA PHE A 70 6.03 -17.38 1.67
C PHE A 70 7.32 -17.06 2.42
N ASN A 71 8.05 -18.13 2.76
CA ASN A 71 9.40 -18.08 3.30
C ASN A 71 10.36 -18.74 2.30
N PRO A 72 10.98 -17.98 1.38
CA PRO A 72 11.92 -18.54 0.43
C PRO A 72 13.18 -19.08 1.11
N MET A 73 13.54 -20.32 0.75
CA MET A 73 14.76 -20.99 1.24
C MET A 73 16.00 -20.23 0.80
N GLU A 74 16.98 -20.11 1.69
CA GLU A 74 18.31 -19.58 1.34
C GLU A 74 19.03 -20.49 0.33
N VAL A 75 19.64 -19.89 -0.69
CA VAL A 75 20.32 -20.62 -1.77
C VAL A 75 21.38 -21.59 -1.24
N SER A 76 22.10 -21.21 -0.18
CA SER A 76 23.13 -22.04 0.46
C SER A 76 22.60 -23.33 1.12
N LYS A 77 21.28 -23.37 1.39
CA LYS A 77 20.62 -24.54 2.02
C LYS A 77 19.90 -25.43 1.00
N MET A 78 19.87 -25.04 -0.28
CA MET A 78 19.19 -25.79 -1.32
C MET A 78 19.86 -27.13 -1.59
N PRO A 79 19.10 -28.27 -1.61
CA PRO A 79 19.66 -29.60 -1.81
C PRO A 79 20.14 -29.86 -3.25
N GLN A 80 19.64 -29.08 -4.21
CA GLN A 80 20.04 -29.11 -5.62
C GLN A 80 19.78 -27.74 -6.27
N GLN A 81 20.32 -27.52 -7.46
CA GLN A 81 20.10 -26.30 -8.24
C GLN A 81 19.63 -26.62 -9.66
N PRO A 82 18.42 -27.16 -9.82
CA PRO A 82 17.84 -27.47 -11.12
C PRO A 82 17.54 -26.20 -11.90
N THR A 83 17.61 -26.29 -13.23
CA THR A 83 17.30 -25.19 -14.14
C THR A 83 16.05 -25.43 -14.97
N SER A 84 15.48 -26.63 -14.87
CA SER A 84 14.24 -27.07 -15.50
C SER A 84 13.46 -28.00 -14.59
N ALA A 85 12.17 -28.15 -14.83
CA ALA A 85 11.32 -29.07 -14.07
C ALA A 85 11.79 -30.53 -14.16
N ALA A 86 12.35 -30.94 -15.30
CA ALA A 86 12.88 -32.31 -15.50
C ALA A 86 14.05 -32.67 -14.58
N GLU A 87 14.76 -31.65 -14.09
CA GLU A 87 15.91 -31.84 -13.19
C GLU A 87 15.50 -31.82 -11.71
N VAL A 88 14.26 -31.41 -11.39
CA VAL A 88 13.78 -31.32 -10.00
C VAL A 88 13.53 -32.74 -9.46
N ASN A 89 14.21 -33.10 -8.36
CA ASN A 89 13.89 -34.28 -7.58
C ASN A 89 12.96 -33.88 -6.41
N PRO A 90 11.65 -34.10 -6.50
CA PRO A 90 10.70 -33.61 -5.50
C PRO A 90 10.99 -34.11 -4.07
N GLN A 91 11.51 -35.34 -3.93
CA GLN A 91 11.79 -35.93 -2.62
C GLN A 91 12.87 -35.16 -1.83
N LEU A 92 13.87 -34.60 -2.53
CA LEU A 92 14.91 -33.80 -1.87
C LEU A 92 14.35 -32.51 -1.26
N TRP A 93 13.37 -31.92 -1.94
CA TRP A 93 12.74 -30.66 -1.50
C TRP A 93 11.67 -30.89 -0.42
N SER A 94 10.79 -31.88 -0.63
CA SER A 94 9.75 -32.22 0.34
C SER A 94 10.31 -32.70 1.67
N ALA A 95 11.48 -33.39 1.65
CA ALA A 95 12.20 -33.78 2.88
C ALA A 95 12.64 -32.57 3.73
N GLN A 96 12.73 -31.39 3.14
CA GLN A 96 13.03 -30.12 3.83
C GLN A 96 11.80 -29.24 4.04
N GLY A 97 10.60 -29.78 3.81
CA GLY A 97 9.35 -29.06 3.99
C GLY A 97 9.01 -28.07 2.86
N ILE A 98 9.77 -28.06 1.76
CA ILE A 98 9.49 -27.16 0.62
C ILE A 98 8.29 -27.66 -0.16
N GLU A 99 7.26 -26.81 -0.33
CA GLU A 99 6.01 -27.18 -1.01
C GLU A 99 6.09 -27.04 -2.54
N ALA A 100 6.88 -26.07 -3.02
CA ALA A 100 7.04 -25.79 -4.43
C ALA A 100 8.42 -25.19 -4.73
N VAL A 101 8.89 -25.40 -5.95
CA VAL A 101 10.18 -24.91 -6.44
C VAL A 101 9.98 -24.13 -7.72
N ILE A 102 10.53 -22.91 -7.80
CA ILE A 102 10.62 -22.13 -9.02
C ILE A 102 12.01 -22.32 -9.61
N VAL A 103 12.06 -22.78 -10.85
CA VAL A 103 13.28 -22.96 -11.64
C VAL A 103 13.18 -22.16 -12.92
N GLY A 104 14.30 -21.78 -13.51
CA GLY A 104 14.24 -21.03 -14.75
C GLY A 104 15.58 -20.72 -15.39
N GLN A 105 15.51 -20.03 -16.52
CA GLN A 105 16.65 -19.65 -17.33
C GLN A 105 16.44 -18.24 -17.90
N VAL A 106 17.56 -17.54 -18.10
CA VAL A 106 17.62 -16.26 -18.80
C VAL A 106 18.55 -16.41 -19.99
N THR A 107 18.03 -16.11 -21.18
CA THR A 107 18.77 -16.26 -22.44
C THR A 107 18.78 -14.92 -23.17
N PRO A 108 19.96 -14.47 -23.69
CA PRO A 108 19.98 -13.31 -24.58
C PRO A 108 19.14 -13.57 -25.83
N SER A 109 18.37 -12.56 -26.24
CA SER A 109 17.57 -12.58 -27.46
C SER A 109 17.74 -11.27 -28.24
N ASN A 110 17.18 -11.17 -29.45
CA ASN A 110 17.30 -9.97 -30.27
C ASN A 110 16.74 -8.72 -29.60
N GLY A 111 17.64 -7.88 -29.07
CA GLY A 111 17.30 -6.62 -28.39
C GLY A 111 16.91 -6.74 -26.93
N GLY A 112 17.07 -7.93 -26.31
CA GLY A 112 16.70 -8.13 -24.92
C GLY A 112 17.06 -9.50 -24.36
N PHE A 113 16.17 -10.04 -23.57
CA PHE A 113 16.35 -11.29 -22.82
C PHE A 113 15.05 -12.09 -22.78
N ASP A 114 15.15 -13.38 -22.92
CA ASP A 114 14.06 -14.32 -22.67
C ASP A 114 14.18 -14.87 -21.25
N ILE A 115 13.15 -14.65 -20.44
CA ILE A 115 13.02 -15.22 -19.10
C ILE A 115 12.03 -16.37 -19.20
N ALA A 116 12.51 -17.60 -19.00
CA ALA A 116 11.67 -18.79 -18.95
C ALA A 116 11.64 -19.35 -17.53
N TYR A 117 10.47 -19.73 -17.03
CA TYR A 117 10.34 -20.33 -15.69
C TYR A 117 9.36 -21.49 -15.68
N GLN A 118 9.51 -22.33 -14.66
CA GLN A 118 8.59 -23.41 -14.31
C GLN A 118 8.43 -23.44 -12.79
N LEU A 119 7.17 -23.47 -12.34
CA LEU A 119 6.80 -23.68 -10.94
C LEU A 119 6.44 -25.16 -10.77
N VAL A 120 7.16 -25.87 -9.93
CA VAL A 120 7.07 -27.32 -9.74
C VAL A 120 6.54 -27.66 -8.35
N ASP A 121 5.49 -28.49 -8.27
CA ASP A 121 4.96 -29.04 -7.02
C ASP A 121 5.92 -30.11 -6.47
N THR A 122 6.20 -30.07 -5.18
CA THR A 122 7.08 -31.05 -4.52
C THR A 122 6.38 -31.88 -3.47
N MET A 123 5.14 -31.57 -3.10
CA MET A 123 4.39 -32.28 -2.05
C MET A 123 3.08 -32.89 -2.53
N GLY A 124 2.24 -32.14 -3.25
CA GLY A 124 0.93 -32.59 -3.66
C GLY A 124 0.99 -33.57 -4.84
N SER A 125 1.09 -33.06 -6.05
CA SER A 125 1.37 -33.83 -7.26
C SER A 125 2.87 -33.73 -7.61
N ALA A 126 3.68 -34.34 -6.79
CA ALA A 126 5.13 -34.21 -6.79
C ALA A 126 5.75 -34.36 -8.19
N GLY A 127 6.47 -33.32 -8.64
CA GLY A 127 7.08 -33.24 -9.96
C GLY A 127 6.17 -32.63 -11.04
N SER A 128 4.90 -32.33 -10.75
CA SER A 128 4.03 -31.69 -11.71
C SER A 128 4.37 -30.21 -11.87
N ILE A 129 4.23 -29.69 -13.10
CA ILE A 129 4.38 -28.27 -13.39
C ILE A 129 3.04 -27.58 -13.11
N LEU A 130 3.03 -26.71 -12.09
CA LEU A 130 1.86 -25.93 -11.71
C LEU A 130 1.65 -24.71 -12.61
N SER A 131 2.73 -24.07 -13.03
CA SER A 131 2.73 -22.92 -13.93
C SER A 131 4.06 -22.86 -14.69
N GLN A 132 4.02 -22.38 -15.93
CA GLN A 132 5.22 -22.10 -16.71
C GLN A 132 4.91 -21.06 -17.76
N ASN A 133 5.90 -20.24 -18.08
CA ASN A 133 5.81 -19.27 -19.16
C ASN A 133 7.21 -18.80 -19.61
N GLN A 134 7.24 -18.03 -20.70
CA GLN A 134 8.43 -17.37 -21.20
C GLN A 134 8.08 -15.95 -21.62
N TYR A 135 8.92 -14.99 -21.24
CA TYR A 135 8.75 -13.56 -21.55
C TYR A 135 10.00 -13.01 -22.22
N THR A 136 9.83 -12.29 -23.30
CA THR A 136 10.89 -11.48 -23.91
C THR A 136 10.80 -10.06 -23.40
N VAL A 137 11.85 -9.58 -22.75
CA VAL A 137 11.94 -8.24 -22.17
C VAL A 137 13.25 -7.55 -22.57
N THR A 138 13.23 -6.23 -22.66
CA THR A 138 14.47 -5.45 -22.82
C THR A 138 15.18 -5.31 -21.47
N GLN A 139 16.44 -4.85 -21.48
CA GLN A 139 17.22 -4.58 -20.26
C GLN A 139 16.45 -3.77 -19.24
N LYS A 140 15.75 -2.73 -19.69
CA LYS A 140 14.94 -1.83 -18.83
C LYS A 140 13.80 -2.57 -18.10
N TRP A 141 13.27 -3.65 -18.69
CA TRP A 141 12.08 -4.36 -18.20
C TRP A 141 12.41 -5.70 -17.53
N LEU A 142 13.70 -5.99 -17.26
CA LEU A 142 14.09 -7.24 -16.60
C LEU A 142 13.41 -7.44 -15.23
N ARG A 143 13.38 -6.40 -14.39
CA ARG A 143 12.68 -6.48 -13.11
C ARG A 143 11.18 -6.71 -13.29
N TYR A 144 10.56 -6.02 -14.24
CA TYR A 144 9.14 -6.23 -14.54
C TYR A 144 8.87 -7.67 -15.00
N GLY A 145 9.77 -8.28 -15.78
CA GLY A 145 9.71 -9.70 -16.14
C GLY A 145 9.78 -10.61 -14.91
N ALA A 146 10.69 -10.35 -13.99
CA ALA A 146 10.77 -11.08 -12.71
C ALA A 146 9.49 -10.93 -11.88
N HIS A 147 8.98 -9.73 -11.71
CA HIS A 147 7.72 -9.47 -11.02
C HIS A 147 6.52 -10.15 -11.71
N THR A 148 6.57 -10.36 -13.04
CA THR A 148 5.55 -11.12 -13.76
C THR A 148 5.57 -12.60 -13.35
N VAL A 149 6.75 -13.20 -13.26
CA VAL A 149 6.91 -14.57 -12.73
C VAL A 149 6.39 -14.67 -11.30
N SER A 150 6.71 -13.68 -10.47
CA SER A 150 6.24 -13.61 -9.08
C SER A 150 4.71 -13.54 -9.00
N ASP A 151 4.07 -12.67 -9.80
CA ASP A 151 2.62 -12.51 -9.83
C ASP A 151 1.92 -13.82 -10.22
N GLU A 152 2.38 -14.48 -11.28
CA GLU A 152 1.79 -15.75 -11.76
C GLU A 152 2.00 -16.90 -10.77
N SER A 153 3.19 -17.01 -10.21
CA SER A 153 3.50 -18.02 -9.19
C SER A 153 2.68 -17.81 -7.92
N PHE A 154 2.58 -16.56 -7.46
CA PHE A 154 1.79 -16.17 -6.30
C PHE A 154 0.30 -16.50 -6.50
N GLU A 155 -0.27 -16.11 -7.63
CA GLU A 155 -1.67 -16.38 -7.96
C GLU A 155 -1.94 -17.89 -8.05
N LYS A 156 -1.05 -18.64 -8.67
CA LYS A 156 -1.18 -20.10 -8.77
C LYS A 156 -1.16 -20.79 -7.42
N LEU A 157 -0.32 -20.32 -6.49
CA LEU A 157 -0.15 -20.94 -5.18
C LEU A 157 -1.18 -20.49 -4.14
N THR A 158 -1.78 -19.30 -4.31
CA THR A 158 -2.67 -18.69 -3.30
C THR A 158 -4.11 -18.50 -3.79
N GLY A 159 -4.34 -18.47 -5.09
CA GLY A 159 -5.61 -18.05 -5.69
C GLY A 159 -5.84 -16.54 -5.65
N ILE A 160 -4.89 -15.76 -5.12
CA ILE A 160 -4.95 -14.30 -5.01
C ILE A 160 -4.12 -13.70 -6.14
N ARG A 161 -4.68 -12.74 -6.87
CA ARG A 161 -3.95 -12.04 -7.93
C ARG A 161 -2.70 -11.36 -7.35
N GLY A 162 -1.56 -11.47 -8.03
CA GLY A 162 -0.33 -10.81 -7.64
C GLY A 162 -0.40 -9.28 -7.80
N ALA A 163 0.45 -8.57 -7.06
CA ALA A 163 0.58 -7.10 -7.12
C ALA A 163 2.03 -6.63 -7.19
N PHE A 164 2.95 -7.50 -7.59
CA PHE A 164 4.39 -7.18 -7.65
C PHE A 164 4.76 -6.32 -8.86
N ARG A 165 3.91 -6.27 -9.90
CA ARG A 165 4.07 -5.34 -11.04
C ARG A 165 3.46 -3.96 -10.80
N THR A 166 3.01 -3.66 -9.58
CA THR A 166 2.47 -2.35 -9.26
C THR A 166 3.56 -1.31 -9.02
N ARG A 167 3.17 -0.04 -9.01
CA ARG A 167 4.08 1.09 -8.80
C ARG A 167 3.61 1.92 -7.61
N ILE A 168 4.57 2.57 -6.99
CA ILE A 168 4.35 3.53 -5.91
C ILE A 168 4.66 4.94 -6.36
N ALA A 169 3.95 5.93 -5.81
CA ALA A 169 4.22 7.35 -5.98
C ALA A 169 4.48 7.98 -4.61
N TYR A 170 5.50 8.78 -4.50
CA TYR A 170 5.90 9.40 -3.24
C TYR A 170 6.60 10.74 -3.47
N VAL A 171 6.68 11.51 -2.41
CA VAL A 171 7.38 12.80 -2.39
C VAL A 171 8.68 12.64 -1.64
N VAL A 172 9.75 13.22 -2.19
CA VAL A 172 11.06 13.27 -1.56
C VAL A 172 11.42 14.73 -1.28
N GLN A 173 11.94 14.99 -0.09
CA GLN A 173 12.61 16.22 0.26
C GLN A 173 14.10 15.92 0.45
N LYS A 174 14.94 16.51 -0.38
CA LYS A 174 16.40 16.39 -0.30
C LYS A 174 16.99 17.44 0.62
N ASN A 175 18.13 17.12 1.20
CA ASN A 175 18.94 18.10 1.95
C ASN A 175 19.72 18.96 0.95
N GLY A 176 19.27 20.20 0.74
CA GLY A 176 19.94 21.17 -0.12
C GLY A 176 19.56 21.09 -1.61
N GLY A 177 20.16 22.00 -2.41
CA GLY A 177 19.85 22.16 -3.83
C GLY A 177 18.76 23.21 -4.10
N SER A 178 18.67 23.66 -5.35
CA SER A 178 17.70 24.69 -5.76
C SER A 178 16.27 24.16 -5.89
N GLN A 179 16.10 22.85 -6.09
CA GLN A 179 14.83 22.16 -6.22
C GLN A 179 14.82 20.90 -5.34
N PRO A 180 14.71 21.06 -4.00
CA PRO A 180 14.85 19.94 -3.07
C PRO A 180 13.64 19.00 -3.04
N TYR A 181 12.49 19.44 -3.55
CA TYR A 181 11.27 18.63 -3.54
C TYR A 181 11.09 17.92 -4.87
N GLU A 182 10.78 16.63 -4.81
CA GLU A 182 10.55 15.79 -5.98
C GLU A 182 9.31 14.94 -5.80
N VAL A 183 8.50 14.80 -6.84
CA VAL A 183 7.50 13.73 -6.97
C VAL A 183 8.16 12.60 -7.75
N ARG A 184 8.18 11.42 -7.18
CA ARG A 184 8.78 10.22 -7.78
C ARG A 184 7.78 9.10 -7.94
N VAL A 185 8.05 8.24 -8.90
CA VAL A 185 7.42 6.95 -9.10
C VAL A 185 8.51 5.88 -9.11
N ALA A 186 8.21 4.73 -8.55
CA ALA A 186 9.08 3.56 -8.56
C ALA A 186 8.24 2.27 -8.70
N ASP A 187 8.92 1.13 -8.94
CA ASP A 187 8.31 -0.17 -8.72
C ASP A 187 7.88 -0.29 -7.24
N TYR A 188 6.97 -1.21 -6.94
CA TYR A 188 6.42 -1.35 -5.58
C TYR A 188 7.51 -1.57 -4.51
N ASP A 189 8.64 -2.18 -4.89
CA ASP A 189 9.79 -2.50 -4.04
C ASP A 189 10.84 -1.38 -3.98
N GLY A 190 10.53 -0.20 -4.55
CA GLY A 190 11.36 1.00 -4.52
C GLY A 190 12.43 1.09 -5.60
N PHE A 191 12.57 0.09 -6.46
CA PHE A 191 13.51 0.14 -7.59
C PHE A 191 12.94 0.91 -8.79
N ASN A 192 13.76 1.10 -9.84
CA ASN A 192 13.40 1.80 -11.07
C ASN A 192 12.76 3.16 -10.83
N GLN A 193 13.34 3.93 -9.91
CA GLN A 193 12.84 5.26 -9.55
C GLN A 193 13.00 6.22 -10.72
N PHE A 194 11.97 7.01 -10.98
CA PHE A 194 12.06 8.16 -11.87
C PHE A 194 11.30 9.36 -11.34
N ILE A 195 11.77 10.54 -11.71
CA ILE A 195 11.27 11.81 -11.22
C ILE A 195 10.17 12.29 -12.16
N ILE A 196 8.97 12.52 -11.59
CA ILE A 196 7.84 13.08 -12.31
C ILE A 196 7.94 14.60 -12.36
N ASN A 197 8.31 15.22 -11.24
CA ASN A 197 8.45 16.67 -11.14
C ASN A 197 9.44 17.06 -10.04
N LYS A 198 10.05 18.26 -10.20
CA LYS A 198 10.95 18.89 -9.22
C LYS A 198 10.54 20.32 -8.95
N SER A 199 10.73 20.80 -7.73
CA SER A 199 10.40 22.17 -7.35
C SER A 199 11.26 22.68 -6.19
N SER A 200 11.38 24.01 -6.11
CA SER A 200 11.87 24.69 -4.91
C SER A 200 10.80 24.77 -3.81
N GLN A 201 9.55 24.46 -4.13
CA GLN A 201 8.40 24.46 -3.23
C GLN A 201 7.89 23.04 -3.01
N PRO A 202 7.23 22.74 -1.87
CA PRO A 202 6.77 21.41 -1.54
C PRO A 202 5.77 20.82 -2.55
N PHE A 203 5.77 19.49 -2.61
CA PHE A 203 4.71 18.65 -3.13
C PHE A 203 4.14 17.80 -2.00
N MET A 204 2.88 17.38 -2.11
CA MET A 204 2.21 16.54 -1.10
C MET A 204 1.19 15.60 -1.73
N SER A 205 0.84 14.55 -1.01
CA SER A 205 -0.34 13.70 -1.22
C SER A 205 -0.49 13.19 -2.67
N PRO A 206 0.49 12.48 -3.23
CA PRO A 206 0.32 11.87 -4.55
C PRO A 206 -0.75 10.79 -4.52
N ALA A 207 -1.58 10.73 -5.57
CA ALA A 207 -2.65 9.76 -5.73
C ALA A 207 -2.70 9.25 -7.17
N TRP A 208 -2.77 7.92 -7.34
CA TRP A 208 -2.88 7.27 -8.63
C TRP A 208 -4.29 7.34 -9.22
N SER A 209 -4.39 7.56 -10.52
CA SER A 209 -5.61 7.21 -11.25
C SER A 209 -5.78 5.68 -11.29
N PRO A 210 -7.03 5.15 -11.31
CA PRO A 210 -7.27 3.70 -11.27
C PRO A 210 -6.62 2.93 -12.42
N ASP A 211 -6.44 3.56 -13.57
CA ASP A 211 -5.78 2.99 -14.75
C ASP A 211 -4.24 3.07 -14.71
N GLY A 212 -3.68 3.70 -13.64
CA GLY A 212 -2.24 3.88 -13.47
C GLY A 212 -1.56 4.81 -14.48
N LYS A 213 -2.32 5.59 -15.28
CA LYS A 213 -1.77 6.47 -16.31
C LYS A 213 -1.56 7.90 -15.86
N LYS A 214 -2.25 8.32 -14.79
CA LYS A 214 -2.18 9.69 -14.27
C LYS A 214 -1.86 9.69 -12.78
N LEU A 215 -1.29 10.81 -12.36
CA LEU A 215 -1.01 11.10 -10.96
C LEU A 215 -1.63 12.45 -10.61
N ALA A 216 -2.41 12.50 -9.53
CA ALA A 216 -2.83 13.74 -8.90
C ALA A 216 -1.92 14.00 -7.70
N TYR A 217 -1.53 15.26 -7.48
CA TYR A 217 -0.74 15.64 -6.31
C TYR A 217 -0.93 17.13 -5.99
N VAL A 218 -0.62 17.50 -4.76
CA VAL A 218 -0.62 18.91 -4.33
C VAL A 218 0.71 19.53 -4.68
N SER A 219 0.67 20.72 -5.30
CA SER A 219 1.85 21.54 -5.63
C SER A 219 1.74 22.91 -4.98
N PHE A 220 2.86 23.37 -4.41
CA PHE A 220 3.03 24.74 -3.91
C PHE A 220 3.92 25.60 -4.81
N GLU A 221 4.20 25.17 -6.05
CA GLU A 221 5.10 25.87 -6.99
C GLU A 221 4.70 27.35 -7.18
N ASN A 222 3.42 27.66 -7.17
CA ASN A 222 2.87 29.03 -7.28
C ASN A 222 2.61 29.67 -5.91
N LYS A 223 3.28 29.23 -4.84
CA LYS A 223 3.14 29.73 -3.46
C LYS A 223 1.72 29.61 -2.88
N LYS A 224 0.89 28.76 -3.45
CA LYS A 224 -0.44 28.38 -2.98
C LYS A 224 -0.68 26.89 -3.27
N ALA A 225 -1.50 26.25 -2.44
CA ALA A 225 -1.86 24.88 -2.63
C ALA A 225 -2.72 24.70 -3.90
N GLN A 226 -2.24 23.94 -4.87
CA GLN A 226 -2.95 23.59 -6.09
C GLN A 226 -2.94 22.08 -6.28
N ILE A 227 -4.04 21.51 -6.72
CA ILE A 227 -4.07 20.09 -7.14
C ILE A 227 -3.75 20.03 -8.63
N ILE A 228 -2.67 19.31 -8.93
CA ILE A 228 -2.19 19.05 -10.28
C ILE A 228 -2.62 17.65 -10.69
N LEU A 229 -3.11 17.52 -11.91
CA LEU A 229 -3.30 16.25 -12.60
C LEU A 229 -2.24 16.14 -13.68
N GLN A 230 -1.40 15.12 -13.61
CA GLN A 230 -0.31 14.89 -14.55
C GLN A 230 -0.49 13.55 -15.26
N ASP A 231 -0.45 13.58 -16.59
CA ASP A 231 -0.41 12.39 -17.43
C ASP A 231 1.03 11.86 -17.51
N LEU A 232 1.23 10.58 -17.19
CA LEU A 232 2.58 9.99 -17.11
C LEU A 232 3.15 9.54 -18.46
N GLY A 233 2.32 9.44 -19.49
CA GLY A 233 2.78 9.14 -20.84
C GLY A 233 3.29 10.38 -21.57
N SER A 234 2.49 11.44 -21.57
CA SER A 234 2.81 12.71 -22.23
C SER A 234 3.55 13.69 -21.33
N MET A 235 3.57 13.46 -20.02
CA MET A 235 4.04 14.37 -18.95
C MET A 235 3.27 15.71 -18.90
N ALA A 236 2.13 15.81 -19.58
CA ALA A 236 1.28 17.00 -19.56
C ALA A 236 0.64 17.20 -18.18
N ARG A 237 0.58 18.46 -17.74
CA ARG A 237 0.07 18.88 -16.42
C ARG A 237 -1.14 19.77 -16.57
N LYS A 238 -2.15 19.58 -15.71
CA LYS A 238 -3.33 20.41 -15.62
C LYS A 238 -3.62 20.74 -14.16
N VAL A 239 -3.88 22.01 -13.85
CA VAL A 239 -4.42 22.43 -12.55
C VAL A 239 -5.90 22.06 -12.52
N VAL A 240 -6.34 21.23 -11.57
CA VAL A 240 -7.74 20.81 -11.43
C VAL A 240 -8.44 21.49 -10.25
N ALA A 241 -7.70 21.91 -9.23
CA ALA A 241 -8.23 22.71 -8.12
C ALA A 241 -7.21 23.76 -7.68
N SER A 242 -7.64 25.00 -7.56
CA SER A 242 -6.82 26.16 -7.13
C SER A 242 -7.70 27.19 -6.43
N PHE A 243 -8.60 26.72 -5.56
CA PHE A 243 -9.51 27.59 -4.82
C PHE A 243 -8.74 28.38 -3.73
N PRO A 244 -9.30 29.49 -3.21
CA PRO A 244 -8.72 30.18 -2.07
C PRO A 244 -8.49 29.25 -0.87
N GLY A 245 -7.42 29.49 -0.12
CA GLY A 245 -7.04 28.67 1.02
C GLY A 245 -6.36 27.36 0.63
N HIS A 246 -6.57 26.31 1.44
CA HIS A 246 -5.99 25.00 1.23
C HIS A 246 -6.74 24.19 0.16
N ASN A 247 -6.01 23.49 -0.68
CA ASN A 247 -6.52 22.47 -1.60
C ASN A 247 -5.58 21.26 -1.49
N GLY A 248 -6.09 20.11 -1.08
CA GLY A 248 -5.20 18.98 -0.77
C GLY A 248 -5.87 17.62 -0.72
N ALA A 249 -5.06 16.61 -0.42
CA ALA A 249 -5.47 15.22 -0.25
C ALA A 249 -6.36 14.69 -1.39
N PRO A 250 -5.92 14.74 -2.67
CA PRO A 250 -6.72 14.26 -3.79
C PRO A 250 -6.87 12.73 -3.75
N ALA A 251 -8.06 12.24 -4.11
CA ALA A 251 -8.35 10.81 -4.24
C ALA A 251 -9.29 10.56 -5.44
N PHE A 252 -8.86 9.69 -6.37
CA PHE A 252 -9.69 9.33 -7.52
C PHE A 252 -10.85 8.41 -7.12
N SER A 253 -12.01 8.60 -7.75
CA SER A 253 -13.07 7.59 -7.75
C SER A 253 -12.61 6.33 -8.49
N PRO A 254 -13.17 5.14 -8.16
CA PRO A 254 -12.75 3.88 -8.78
C PRO A 254 -12.91 3.84 -10.31
N ASP A 255 -13.83 4.61 -10.86
CA ASP A 255 -14.04 4.77 -12.30
C ASP A 255 -13.11 5.81 -12.95
N GLY A 256 -12.34 6.57 -12.14
CA GLY A 256 -11.41 7.60 -12.60
C GLY A 256 -12.07 8.88 -13.09
N SER A 257 -13.40 9.00 -13.04
CA SER A 257 -14.14 10.16 -13.58
C SER A 257 -14.19 11.36 -12.64
N ARG A 258 -14.00 11.12 -11.33
CA ARG A 258 -14.11 12.12 -10.28
C ARG A 258 -12.87 12.12 -9.40
N LEU A 259 -12.62 13.27 -8.77
CA LEU A 259 -11.55 13.43 -7.77
C LEU A 259 -12.16 14.04 -6.50
N ALA A 260 -12.06 13.34 -5.38
CA ALA A 260 -12.36 13.90 -4.07
C ALA A 260 -11.12 14.65 -3.56
N PHE A 261 -11.33 15.73 -2.83
CA PHE A 261 -10.24 16.53 -2.24
C PHE A 261 -10.72 17.33 -1.05
N ALA A 262 -9.81 17.77 -0.21
CA ALA A 262 -10.08 18.69 0.88
C ALA A 262 -9.79 20.13 0.43
N SER A 263 -10.70 21.06 0.77
CA SER A 263 -10.48 22.49 0.52
C SER A 263 -11.07 23.36 1.64
N SER A 264 -10.38 24.44 1.97
CA SER A 264 -10.87 25.45 2.92
C SER A 264 -11.45 26.69 2.23
N LYS A 265 -11.86 26.56 0.96
CA LYS A 265 -12.39 27.69 0.16
C LYS A 265 -13.59 28.43 0.78
N ASP A 266 -14.34 27.74 1.63
CA ASP A 266 -15.52 28.28 2.33
C ASP A 266 -15.24 28.46 3.86
N GLY A 267 -13.98 28.61 4.25
CA GLY A 267 -13.52 28.94 5.61
C GLY A 267 -12.86 27.79 6.36
N VAL A 268 -13.53 26.65 6.49
CA VAL A 268 -13.00 25.43 7.14
C VAL A 268 -12.72 24.33 6.12
N LEU A 269 -11.87 23.37 6.46
CA LEU A 269 -11.60 22.24 5.59
C LEU A 269 -12.84 21.37 5.43
N ASN A 270 -13.25 21.20 4.20
CA ASN A 270 -14.36 20.33 3.81
C ASN A 270 -13.97 19.43 2.65
N ILE A 271 -14.69 18.33 2.49
CA ILE A 271 -14.55 17.40 1.36
C ILE A 271 -15.41 17.90 0.20
N TYR A 272 -14.77 18.01 -0.95
CA TYR A 272 -15.37 18.34 -2.24
C TYR A 272 -15.08 17.22 -3.23
N VAL A 273 -15.90 17.12 -4.25
CA VAL A 273 -15.68 16.24 -5.40
C VAL A 273 -15.76 17.08 -6.67
N ILE A 274 -14.78 16.93 -7.53
CA ILE A 274 -14.77 17.52 -8.87
C ILE A 274 -14.96 16.41 -9.91
N ASN A 275 -15.87 16.64 -10.87
CA ASN A 275 -15.96 15.83 -12.08
C ASN A 275 -14.86 16.27 -13.04
N LEU A 276 -13.96 15.36 -13.40
CA LEU A 276 -12.77 15.68 -14.20
C LEU A 276 -13.09 16.00 -15.68
N GLY A 277 -14.22 15.55 -16.18
CA GLY A 277 -14.69 15.86 -17.54
C GLY A 277 -15.35 17.23 -17.64
N SER A 278 -16.32 17.53 -16.76
CA SER A 278 -17.08 18.78 -16.78
C SER A 278 -16.46 19.91 -15.97
N GLY A 279 -15.59 19.59 -14.98
CA GLY A 279 -15.04 20.56 -14.03
C GLY A 279 -16.05 20.98 -12.94
N GLN A 280 -17.24 20.36 -12.88
CA GLN A 280 -18.23 20.66 -11.85
C GLN A 280 -17.76 20.21 -10.48
N VAL A 281 -17.89 21.09 -9.48
CA VAL A 281 -17.49 20.83 -8.08
C VAL A 281 -18.72 20.73 -7.20
N SER A 282 -18.78 19.70 -6.36
CA SER A 282 -19.81 19.48 -5.35
C SER A 282 -19.19 19.41 -3.96
N GLN A 283 -19.81 20.03 -2.97
CA GLN A 283 -19.42 19.95 -1.58
C GLN A 283 -20.11 18.76 -0.91
N LEU A 284 -19.38 17.91 -0.19
CA LEU A 284 -19.91 16.73 0.49
C LEU A 284 -20.06 16.90 2.00
N THR A 285 -19.19 17.69 2.64
CA THR A 285 -19.24 17.96 4.08
C THR A 285 -19.42 19.45 4.35
N SER A 286 -20.09 19.79 5.46
CA SER A 286 -20.27 21.18 5.91
C SER A 286 -20.42 21.23 7.43
N GLY A 287 -19.93 22.29 8.08
CA GLY A 287 -20.28 22.73 9.41
C GLY A 287 -19.83 21.88 10.61
N ALA A 288 -19.12 20.79 10.41
CA ALA A 288 -18.73 19.87 11.49
C ALA A 288 -17.21 19.66 11.55
N GLY A 289 -16.48 20.69 12.01
CA GLY A 289 -15.02 20.64 12.16
C GLY A 289 -14.25 20.57 10.82
N ASN A 290 -12.98 20.26 10.88
CA ASN A 290 -12.13 20.06 9.70
C ASN A 290 -12.32 18.66 9.14
N ASN A 291 -12.45 18.55 7.84
CA ASN A 291 -12.62 17.30 7.10
C ASN A 291 -11.56 17.21 6.01
N THR A 292 -10.76 16.14 6.00
CA THR A 292 -9.62 15.97 5.09
C THR A 292 -9.40 14.50 4.74
N GLU A 293 -8.41 14.23 3.88
CA GLU A 293 -7.92 12.89 3.53
C GLU A 293 -9.03 11.93 3.06
N PRO A 294 -9.83 12.32 2.05
CA PRO A 294 -10.87 11.45 1.53
C PRO A 294 -10.27 10.24 0.80
N SER A 295 -10.91 9.08 0.96
CA SER A 295 -10.62 7.87 0.21
C SER A 295 -11.92 7.17 -0.18
N TRP A 296 -12.03 6.73 -1.44
CA TRP A 296 -13.23 6.10 -1.96
C TRP A 296 -13.31 4.62 -1.58
N SER A 297 -14.53 4.15 -1.33
CA SER A 297 -14.78 2.71 -1.33
C SER A 297 -14.64 2.13 -2.75
N PRO A 298 -14.27 0.84 -2.90
CA PRO A 298 -14.03 0.22 -4.21
C PRO A 298 -15.25 0.24 -5.14
N ASP A 299 -16.46 0.23 -4.58
CA ASP A 299 -17.71 0.33 -5.32
C ASP A 299 -18.09 1.78 -5.71
N GLY A 300 -17.32 2.78 -5.23
CA GLY A 300 -17.57 4.19 -5.48
C GLY A 300 -18.81 4.76 -4.79
N GLN A 301 -19.43 4.02 -3.87
CA GLN A 301 -20.69 4.42 -3.20
C GLN A 301 -20.45 5.19 -1.91
N SER A 302 -19.27 5.09 -1.31
CA SER A 302 -18.93 5.79 -0.09
C SER A 302 -17.52 6.36 -0.10
N ILE A 303 -17.28 7.31 0.80
CA ILE A 303 -16.01 7.95 1.06
C ILE A 303 -15.71 7.82 2.56
N VAL A 304 -14.52 7.36 2.90
CA VAL A 304 -13.96 7.53 4.25
C VAL A 304 -13.10 8.79 4.26
N PHE A 305 -13.07 9.48 5.39
CA PHE A 305 -12.31 10.73 5.54
C PHE A 305 -11.96 10.97 6.99
N THR A 306 -10.93 11.75 7.24
CA THR A 306 -10.55 12.20 8.57
C THR A 306 -11.35 13.43 8.97
N SER A 307 -11.88 13.46 10.19
CA SER A 307 -12.60 14.61 10.74
C SER A 307 -12.36 14.78 12.24
N ASP A 308 -12.23 16.02 12.70
CA ASP A 308 -12.12 16.39 14.12
C ASP A 308 -13.47 16.72 14.75
N ARG A 309 -14.59 16.41 14.09
CA ARG A 309 -15.97 16.69 14.55
C ARG A 309 -16.30 16.13 15.92
N GLY A 310 -15.64 15.05 16.34
CA GLY A 310 -15.77 14.42 17.64
C GLY A 310 -14.82 14.98 18.71
N GLY A 311 -14.11 16.09 18.42
CA GLY A 311 -13.13 16.71 19.31
C GLY A 311 -11.68 16.33 19.07
N SER A 312 -11.43 15.22 18.33
CA SER A 312 -10.11 14.81 17.88
C SER A 312 -10.21 14.17 16.47
N PRO A 313 -9.14 14.19 15.68
CA PRO A 313 -9.14 13.57 14.34
C PRO A 313 -9.42 12.07 14.42
N GLN A 314 -10.47 11.62 13.73
CA GLN A 314 -10.88 10.22 13.60
C GLN A 314 -11.36 9.95 12.17
N VAL A 315 -11.42 8.68 11.79
CA VAL A 315 -11.91 8.24 10.49
C VAL A 315 -13.43 8.11 10.53
N TYR A 316 -14.09 8.75 9.60
CA TYR A 316 -15.54 8.72 9.38
C TYR A 316 -15.85 8.19 7.99
N ARG A 317 -17.07 7.70 7.80
CA ARG A 317 -17.61 7.25 6.51
C ARG A 317 -18.89 8.00 6.18
N MET A 318 -19.09 8.34 4.91
CA MET A 318 -20.31 8.93 4.36
C MET A 318 -20.63 8.36 2.99
N SER A 319 -21.85 8.60 2.50
CA SER A 319 -22.19 8.36 1.09
C SER A 319 -21.32 9.23 0.17
N ALA A 320 -20.97 8.70 -1.01
CA ALA A 320 -20.25 9.45 -2.07
C ALA A 320 -21.06 10.61 -2.66
N THR A 321 -22.35 10.72 -2.33
CA THR A 321 -23.24 11.84 -2.70
C THR A 321 -23.47 12.82 -1.54
N GLY A 322 -22.81 12.61 -0.39
CA GLY A 322 -22.98 13.39 0.83
C GLY A 322 -24.05 12.84 1.78
N GLY A 323 -24.21 13.46 2.94
CA GLY A 323 -25.16 13.04 3.99
C GLY A 323 -24.64 11.91 4.88
N GLY A 324 -25.40 11.55 5.89
CA GLY A 324 -25.22 10.37 6.75
C GLY A 324 -23.79 10.01 7.14
N VAL A 325 -23.17 10.76 8.08
CA VAL A 325 -21.79 10.49 8.52
C VAL A 325 -21.78 9.58 9.72
N SER A 326 -20.99 8.51 9.68
CA SER A 326 -20.78 7.55 10.78
C SER A 326 -19.30 7.43 11.14
N LEU A 327 -19.01 7.27 12.43
CA LEU A 327 -17.66 7.00 12.93
C LEU A 327 -17.24 5.59 12.54
N VAL A 328 -16.02 5.46 12.01
CA VAL A 328 -15.37 4.15 11.78
C VAL A 328 -14.35 3.85 12.87
N GLY A 329 -13.57 4.84 13.27
CA GLY A 329 -12.53 4.72 14.30
C GLY A 329 -11.17 5.23 13.80
N GLY A 330 -10.12 4.92 14.56
CA GLY A 330 -8.75 5.26 14.19
C GLY A 330 -8.45 6.76 14.23
N ARG A 331 -7.32 7.13 13.59
CA ARG A 331 -6.83 8.51 13.51
C ARG A 331 -6.04 8.68 12.20
N GLY A 332 -6.09 9.87 11.60
CA GLY A 332 -5.36 10.15 10.36
C GLY A 332 -5.94 9.48 9.13
N SER A 333 -5.16 9.43 8.05
CA SER A 333 -5.61 8.92 6.75
C SER A 333 -6.00 7.44 6.80
N GLY A 334 -7.17 7.13 6.28
CA GLY A 334 -7.66 5.76 6.13
C GLY A 334 -7.88 5.38 4.67
N GLN A 335 -7.51 4.16 4.28
CA GLN A 335 -7.74 3.61 2.95
C GLN A 335 -8.44 2.27 3.04
N ILE A 336 -9.53 2.11 2.29
CA ILE A 336 -10.26 0.83 2.17
C ILE A 336 -9.55 -0.05 1.14
N SER A 337 -9.38 -1.35 1.47
CA SER A 337 -8.88 -2.37 0.55
C SER A 337 -9.79 -2.55 -0.68
N ALA A 338 -9.24 -3.07 -1.77
CA ALA A 338 -10.00 -3.24 -3.02
C ALA A 338 -11.19 -4.21 -2.92
N ASP A 339 -11.20 -5.12 -1.95
CA ASP A 339 -12.33 -6.01 -1.66
C ASP A 339 -13.40 -5.36 -0.74
N GLY A 340 -13.13 -4.15 -0.22
CA GLY A 340 -14.05 -3.40 0.62
C GLY A 340 -14.11 -3.87 2.09
N ASN A 341 -13.31 -4.86 2.49
CA ASN A 341 -13.44 -5.51 3.79
C ASN A 341 -12.49 -4.96 4.85
N THR A 342 -11.40 -4.34 4.44
CA THR A 342 -10.33 -3.89 5.33
C THR A 342 -10.12 -2.39 5.22
N LEU A 343 -9.99 -1.71 6.36
CA LEU A 343 -9.51 -0.34 6.46
C LEU A 343 -8.09 -0.35 7.02
N VAL A 344 -7.17 0.28 6.30
CA VAL A 344 -5.82 0.56 6.79
C VAL A 344 -5.75 2.02 7.19
N MET A 345 -5.28 2.30 8.39
CA MET A 345 -5.27 3.66 8.95
C MET A 345 -4.12 3.85 9.94
N VAL A 346 -3.95 5.08 10.40
CA VAL A 346 -3.07 5.42 11.52
C VAL A 346 -3.89 5.47 12.79
N ASP A 347 -3.40 4.88 13.87
CA ASP A 347 -4.06 4.92 15.18
C ASP A 347 -3.65 6.14 16.04
N GLY A 348 -4.22 6.24 17.25
CA GLY A 348 -3.90 7.29 18.21
C GLY A 348 -2.43 7.32 18.69
N SER A 349 -1.67 6.25 18.45
CA SER A 349 -0.25 6.12 18.80
C SER A 349 0.68 6.33 17.59
N ASN A 350 0.16 6.78 16.44
CA ASN A 350 0.87 6.88 15.17
C ASN A 350 1.48 5.53 14.72
N SER A 351 0.73 4.45 14.88
CA SER A 351 1.04 3.13 14.35
C SER A 351 0.12 2.80 13.18
N ILE A 352 0.61 2.03 12.22
CA ILE A 352 -0.23 1.53 11.12
C ILE A 352 -1.09 0.39 11.67
N VAL A 353 -2.38 0.51 11.46
CA VAL A 353 -3.41 -0.42 11.94
C VAL A 353 -4.26 -0.89 10.77
N LYS A 354 -4.55 -2.18 10.75
CA LYS A 354 -5.54 -2.79 9.87
C LYS A 354 -6.79 -3.11 10.68
N GLN A 355 -7.95 -2.70 10.18
CA GLN A 355 -9.25 -3.00 10.79
C GLN A 355 -10.13 -3.79 9.82
N ASP A 356 -10.70 -4.87 10.29
CA ASP A 356 -11.77 -5.58 9.59
C ASP A 356 -13.08 -4.81 9.75
N LEU A 357 -13.69 -4.43 8.63
CA LEU A 357 -14.88 -3.56 8.63
C LEU A 357 -16.16 -4.29 9.02
N ALA A 358 -16.20 -5.62 8.95
CA ALA A 358 -17.36 -6.41 9.35
C ALA A 358 -17.38 -6.67 10.85
N SER A 359 -16.24 -7.08 11.43
CA SER A 359 -16.12 -7.39 12.85
C SER A 359 -15.75 -6.19 13.72
N GLY A 360 -15.13 -5.15 13.11
CA GLY A 360 -14.53 -4.01 13.82
C GLY A 360 -13.21 -4.35 14.53
N SER A 361 -12.70 -5.59 14.39
CA SER A 361 -11.43 -5.99 15.00
C SER A 361 -10.26 -5.27 14.34
N SER A 362 -9.27 -4.88 15.15
CA SER A 362 -8.10 -4.14 14.69
C SER A 362 -6.80 -4.85 15.05
N GLU A 363 -5.83 -4.72 14.18
CA GLU A 363 -4.52 -5.35 14.25
C GLU A 363 -3.43 -4.30 14.02
N VAL A 364 -2.44 -4.19 14.93
CA VAL A 364 -1.33 -3.25 14.80
C VAL A 364 -0.25 -3.88 13.92
N LEU A 365 0.07 -3.23 12.81
CA LEU A 365 1.05 -3.71 11.84
C LEU A 365 2.43 -3.07 12.00
N SER A 366 2.53 -1.91 12.67
CA SER A 366 3.80 -1.24 12.95
C SER A 366 3.89 -0.85 14.42
N SER A 367 5.11 -0.70 14.92
CA SER A 367 5.37 -0.40 16.33
C SER A 367 6.37 0.75 16.55
N THR A 368 6.66 1.53 15.51
CA THR A 368 7.62 2.63 15.62
C THR A 368 7.01 3.88 16.26
N PHE A 369 5.68 4.00 16.26
CA PHE A 369 4.91 5.14 16.78
C PHE A 369 5.20 6.48 16.08
N LEU A 370 5.82 6.42 14.90
CA LEU A 370 6.18 7.56 14.06
C LEU A 370 5.81 7.29 12.59
N ASP A 371 4.77 6.48 12.39
CA ASP A 371 4.31 6.01 11.09
C ASP A 371 3.12 6.81 10.59
N GLU A 372 3.05 7.02 9.28
CA GLU A 372 2.01 7.84 8.66
C GLU A 372 1.75 7.43 7.21
N SER A 373 0.63 7.90 6.66
CA SER A 373 0.30 7.80 5.23
C SER A 373 0.33 6.37 4.67
N PRO A 374 -0.38 5.41 5.29
CA PRO A 374 -0.43 4.05 4.78
C PRO A 374 -1.14 3.98 3.43
N SER A 375 -0.65 3.11 2.55
CA SER A 375 -1.28 2.77 1.29
C SER A 375 -1.26 1.26 1.08
N ILE A 376 -2.42 0.68 0.84
CA ILE A 376 -2.59 -0.76 0.65
C ILE A 376 -2.48 -1.14 -0.83
N SER A 377 -1.82 -2.27 -1.14
CA SER A 377 -1.73 -2.80 -2.49
C SER A 377 -3.10 -3.19 -3.06
N PRO A 378 -3.28 -3.21 -4.39
CA PRO A 378 -4.57 -3.55 -5.02
C PRO A 378 -5.13 -4.92 -4.63
N ASN A 379 -4.28 -5.88 -4.25
CA ASN A 379 -4.68 -7.21 -3.80
C ASN A 379 -4.84 -7.33 -2.26
N GLY A 380 -4.63 -6.24 -1.50
CA GLY A 380 -4.79 -6.22 -0.06
C GLY A 380 -3.69 -6.92 0.75
N ILE A 381 -2.58 -7.34 0.11
CA ILE A 381 -1.55 -8.18 0.74
C ILE A 381 -0.39 -7.39 1.34
N MET A 382 -0.11 -6.21 0.81
CA MET A 382 1.02 -5.38 1.24
C MET A 382 0.56 -3.96 1.55
N ILE A 383 1.22 -3.34 2.52
CA ILE A 383 0.98 -1.96 2.92
C ILE A 383 2.31 -1.23 2.90
N ILE A 384 2.36 -0.08 2.22
CA ILE A 384 3.50 0.82 2.24
C ILE A 384 3.12 2.04 3.06
N TYR A 385 4.05 2.53 3.86
CA TYR A 385 3.84 3.67 4.73
C TYR A 385 5.15 4.47 4.91
N SER A 386 5.03 5.71 5.34
CA SER A 386 6.16 6.54 5.72
C SER A 386 6.46 6.39 7.20
N SER A 387 7.72 6.20 7.56
CA SER A 387 8.19 6.08 8.94
C SER A 387 9.36 7.04 9.20
N THR A 388 9.36 7.67 10.36
CA THR A 388 10.48 8.53 10.77
C THR A 388 11.57 7.69 11.40
N GLN A 389 12.77 7.71 10.82
CA GLN A 389 13.96 7.04 11.33
C GLN A 389 15.12 8.05 11.49
N GLY A 390 15.53 8.30 12.72
CA GLY A 390 16.55 9.32 13.03
C GLY A 390 16.09 10.70 12.59
N LEU A 391 16.85 11.34 11.72
CA LEU A 391 16.56 12.71 11.21
C LEU A 391 15.77 12.72 9.89
N GLY A 392 15.36 11.57 9.37
CA GLY A 392 14.70 11.46 8.06
C GLY A 392 13.47 10.57 8.07
N LYS A 393 12.71 10.68 6.99
CA LYS A 393 11.60 9.77 6.69
C LYS A 393 12.03 8.76 5.64
N VAL A 394 11.56 7.54 5.79
CA VAL A 394 11.81 6.42 4.89
C VAL A 394 10.50 5.73 4.53
N LEU A 395 10.48 5.07 3.39
CA LEU A 395 9.37 4.20 3.02
C LEU A 395 9.60 2.81 3.62
N GLN A 396 8.57 2.30 4.26
CA GLN A 396 8.50 0.96 4.81
C GLN A 396 7.41 0.16 4.11
N LEU A 397 7.63 -1.14 4.00
CA LEU A 397 6.66 -2.10 3.55
C LEU A 397 6.37 -3.07 4.69
N VAL A 398 5.10 -3.39 4.90
CA VAL A 398 4.66 -4.48 5.79
C VAL A 398 3.66 -5.35 5.04
N SER A 399 3.77 -6.68 5.19
CA SER A 399 2.71 -7.57 4.73
C SER A 399 1.44 -7.37 5.54
N ALA A 400 0.26 -7.52 4.91
CA ALA A 400 -1.02 -7.27 5.58
C ALA A 400 -1.33 -8.24 6.73
N ASP A 401 -0.58 -9.32 6.87
CA ASP A 401 -0.61 -10.24 8.00
C ASP A 401 0.48 -9.95 9.05
N GLY A 402 1.23 -8.85 8.90
CA GLY A 402 2.24 -8.39 9.84
C GLY A 402 3.55 -9.20 9.86
N ARG A 403 3.64 -10.31 9.11
CA ARG A 403 4.74 -11.26 9.18
C ARG A 403 6.05 -10.75 8.61
N PHE A 404 6.00 -9.90 7.62
CA PHE A 404 7.18 -9.37 6.95
C PHE A 404 7.19 -7.85 6.97
N LYS A 405 8.34 -7.28 7.28
CA LYS A 405 8.60 -5.83 7.24
C LYS A 405 9.92 -5.58 6.54
N ALA A 406 9.95 -4.58 5.67
CA ALA A 406 11.16 -4.16 4.98
C ALA A 406 11.20 -2.65 4.82
N ARG A 407 12.41 -2.08 4.87
CA ARG A 407 12.67 -0.72 4.40
C ARG A 407 12.88 -0.77 2.90
N LEU A 408 12.22 0.12 2.17
CA LEU A 408 12.45 0.30 0.74
C LEU A 408 13.72 1.13 0.47
N PRO A 409 14.43 0.88 -0.64
CA PRO A 409 15.68 1.56 -0.99
C PRO A 409 15.51 3.06 -1.30
#